data_04962be3b18e5d1c7a83c4c63d7b83e1
#
_entry.id   04962be3b18e5d1c7a83c4c63d7b83e1
#
_cell.length_a   1.000
_cell.length_b   1.000
_cell.length_c   1.000
_cell.angle_alpha   90.00
_cell.angle_beta   90.00
_cell.angle_gamma   90.00
#
_symmetry.space_group_name_H-M   'P 1'
#
loop_
_entity.id
_entity.type
_entity.pdbx_description
1 polymer ?
#
loop_
_entity_poly.entity_id
_entity_poly.type
_entity_poly.pdbx_seq_one_letter_code
_entity_poly.pdbx_strand_id
1 'polypeptide(L)'
;LTAGLTQMWSLSVEVSFYLALPLLAFLAYLLPVRARVPAIAAVAVASLGWGLLPIHTAEGVNFLNWPPAYASWFAAGMLLAEWTVSPVGWPHRLARNPWQIYGIALVAYLISASPLAGPKNLVPATLGQFVVRTSMGAVVAAALLAPLVLDRPGTPHRILGNPVMVTLGRWSYGLFVWHLAALVMVFPMVGTFMFNGDLIVVFVLTTVLGF
;
A
#
# COMPACT_ATOMS: atom_id res chain seq x y z
N LEU A 1 -16.99 11.42 11.70
CA LEU A 1 -16.91 10.40 10.62
C LEU A 1 -18.08 9.45 10.79
N THR A 2 -18.84 9.22 9.72
CA THR A 2 -19.97 8.27 9.69
C THR A 2 -19.47 6.86 9.98
N ALA A 3 -20.12 6.13 10.87
CA ALA A 3 -19.80 4.73 11.13
C ALA A 3 -19.81 3.94 9.80
N GLY A 4 -18.82 3.12 9.56
CA GLY A 4 -18.69 2.32 8.33
C GLY A 4 -17.94 2.98 7.16
N LEU A 5 -17.53 4.25 7.26
CA LEU A 5 -16.79 4.95 6.20
C LEU A 5 -15.44 5.52 6.70
N THR A 6 -14.95 5.04 7.84
CA THR A 6 -13.72 5.54 8.46
C THR A 6 -12.47 5.29 7.62
N GLN A 7 -12.47 4.26 6.75
CA GLN A 7 -11.37 3.95 5.83
C GLN A 7 -11.22 4.94 4.68
N MET A 8 -12.20 5.82 4.45
CA MET A 8 -12.17 6.78 3.33
C MET A 8 -10.99 7.76 3.38
N TRP A 9 -10.30 7.86 4.53
CA TRP A 9 -9.05 8.61 4.61
C TRP A 9 -7.99 8.08 3.62
N SER A 10 -7.90 6.76 3.43
CA SER A 10 -6.92 6.17 2.50
C SER A 10 -7.27 6.49 1.03
N LEU A 11 -8.57 6.54 0.70
CA LEU A 11 -9.01 6.99 -0.62
C LEU A 11 -8.66 8.48 -0.84
N SER A 12 -8.80 9.32 0.20
CA SER A 12 -8.38 10.73 0.11
C SER A 12 -6.87 10.86 -0.15
N VAL A 13 -6.05 10.01 0.46
CA VAL A 13 -4.61 9.93 0.20
C VAL A 13 -4.33 9.54 -1.26
N GLU A 14 -5.03 8.53 -1.76
CA GLU A 14 -4.88 8.04 -3.13
C GLU A 14 -5.30 9.09 -4.16
N VAL A 15 -6.47 9.71 -3.99
CA VAL A 15 -6.95 10.78 -4.88
C VAL A 15 -5.99 11.98 -4.87
N SER A 16 -5.50 12.38 -3.69
CA SER A 16 -4.51 13.45 -3.58
C SER A 16 -3.23 13.14 -4.36
N PHE A 17 -2.78 11.88 -4.33
CA PHE A 17 -1.64 11.46 -5.14
C PHE A 17 -1.94 11.52 -6.63
N TYR A 18 -3.10 11.03 -7.09
CA TYR A 18 -3.46 11.10 -8.51
C TYR A 18 -3.56 12.53 -9.01
N LEU A 19 -4.04 13.48 -8.20
CA LEU A 19 -4.05 14.89 -8.52
C LEU A 19 -2.64 15.49 -8.58
N ALA A 20 -1.74 15.06 -7.70
CA ALA A 20 -0.35 15.50 -7.68
C ALA A 20 0.52 14.83 -8.75
N LEU A 21 0.15 13.64 -9.23
CA LEU A 21 0.97 12.81 -10.12
C LEU A 21 1.41 13.54 -11.41
N PRO A 22 0.57 14.30 -12.14
CA PRO A 22 1.01 15.04 -13.32
C PRO A 22 2.13 16.04 -13.00
N LEU A 23 2.03 16.74 -11.86
CA LEU A 23 3.04 17.67 -11.40
C LEU A 23 4.33 16.93 -11.00
N LEU A 24 4.21 15.84 -10.25
CA LEU A 24 5.36 15.02 -9.85
C LEU A 24 6.09 14.43 -11.07
N ALA A 25 5.34 13.95 -12.06
CA ALA A 25 5.89 13.45 -13.32
C ALA A 25 6.60 14.57 -14.11
N PHE A 26 6.01 15.74 -14.16
CA PHE A 26 6.63 16.92 -14.81
C PHE A 26 7.93 17.32 -14.10
N LEU A 27 7.93 17.40 -12.77
CA LEU A 27 9.12 17.71 -11.99
C LEU A 27 10.22 16.64 -12.18
N ALA A 28 9.84 15.36 -12.20
CA ALA A 28 10.77 14.27 -12.49
C ALA A 28 11.32 14.38 -13.93
N TYR A 29 10.50 14.79 -14.90
CA TYR A 29 10.94 15.00 -16.28
C TYR A 29 12.00 16.09 -16.40
N LEU A 30 11.91 17.16 -15.60
CA LEU A 30 12.92 18.23 -15.57
C LEU A 30 14.29 17.76 -15.04
N LEU A 31 14.32 16.65 -14.30
CA LEU A 31 15.58 16.10 -13.80
C LEU A 31 16.31 15.30 -14.88
N PRO A 32 17.64 15.36 -14.92
CA PRO A 32 18.41 14.47 -15.77
C PRO A 32 18.12 13.00 -15.36
N VAL A 33 18.03 12.11 -16.35
CA VAL A 33 17.62 10.70 -16.16
C VAL A 33 18.34 10.03 -15.00
N ARG A 34 19.65 10.27 -14.85
CA ARG A 34 20.47 9.73 -13.76
C ARG A 34 20.07 10.24 -12.36
N ALA A 35 19.37 11.37 -12.26
CA ALA A 35 18.97 11.96 -10.99
C ALA A 35 17.54 11.56 -10.57
N ARG A 36 16.71 11.01 -11.46
CA ARG A 36 15.31 10.67 -11.18
C ARG A 36 15.16 9.62 -10.09
N VAL A 37 15.84 8.47 -10.26
CA VAL A 37 15.81 7.38 -9.28
C VAL A 37 16.27 7.86 -7.89
N PRO A 38 17.45 8.50 -7.72
CA PRO A 38 17.85 9.00 -6.41
C PRO A 38 16.91 10.08 -5.85
N ALA A 39 16.33 10.95 -6.68
CA ALA A 39 15.36 11.95 -6.22
C ALA A 39 14.06 11.31 -5.70
N ILE A 40 13.49 10.34 -6.43
CA ILE A 40 12.32 9.61 -5.98
C ILE A 40 12.61 8.83 -4.69
N ALA A 41 13.77 8.18 -4.60
CA ALA A 41 14.20 7.49 -3.39
C ALA A 41 14.38 8.45 -2.20
N ALA A 42 14.92 9.65 -2.44
CA ALA A 42 15.04 10.67 -1.40
C ALA A 42 13.67 11.12 -0.87
N VAL A 43 12.68 11.31 -1.74
CA VAL A 43 11.29 11.60 -1.34
C VAL A 43 10.71 10.46 -0.52
N ALA A 44 10.94 9.19 -0.92
CA ALA A 44 10.50 8.03 -0.16
C ALA A 44 11.07 8.01 1.26
N VAL A 45 12.37 8.26 1.41
CA VAL A 45 13.03 8.31 2.72
C VAL A 45 12.56 9.51 3.53
N ALA A 46 12.48 10.69 2.92
CA ALA A 46 12.03 11.90 3.61
C ALA A 46 10.59 11.77 4.15
N SER A 47 9.72 11.06 3.43
CA SER A 47 8.33 10.82 3.87
C SER A 47 8.24 10.02 5.18
N LEU A 48 9.20 9.15 5.45
CA LEU A 48 9.24 8.39 6.71
C LEU A 48 9.51 9.32 7.93
N GLY A 49 10.14 10.47 7.70
CA GLY A 49 10.33 11.52 8.71
C GLY A 49 9.12 12.42 8.94
N TRP A 50 8.00 12.21 8.21
CA TRP A 50 6.79 13.03 8.35
C TRP A 50 6.32 13.15 9.81
N GLY A 51 6.36 12.05 10.56
CA GLY A 51 5.98 12.01 11.97
C GLY A 51 6.89 12.77 12.93
N LEU A 52 8.05 13.28 12.48
CA LEU A 52 8.93 14.14 13.28
C LEU A 52 8.48 15.60 13.28
N LEU A 53 7.57 15.97 12.40
CA LEU A 53 7.10 17.36 12.31
C LEU A 53 6.24 17.69 13.52
N PRO A 54 6.45 18.85 14.18
CA PRO A 54 5.68 19.28 15.34
C PRO A 54 4.30 19.83 14.92
N ILE A 55 3.50 18.99 14.24
CA ILE A 55 2.17 19.36 13.78
C ILE A 55 1.15 19.01 14.84
N HIS A 56 0.51 20.03 15.40
CA HIS A 56 -0.59 19.87 16.33
C HIS A 56 -1.90 19.88 15.54
N THR A 57 -2.65 18.79 15.61
CA THR A 57 -3.95 18.63 14.94
C THR A 57 -5.08 18.70 15.95
N ALA A 58 -6.29 19.05 15.50
CA ALA A 58 -7.49 18.97 16.32
C ALA A 58 -7.73 17.52 16.80
N GLU A 59 -8.48 17.38 17.90
CA GLU A 59 -8.86 16.07 18.43
C GLU A 59 -9.51 15.20 17.34
N GLY A 60 -9.11 13.94 17.28
CA GLY A 60 -9.60 12.95 16.29
C GLY A 60 -8.98 13.04 14.91
N VAL A 61 -8.07 13.99 14.64
CA VAL A 61 -7.33 14.09 13.38
C VAL A 61 -5.92 13.54 13.55
N ASN A 62 -5.61 12.45 12.87
CA ASN A 62 -4.27 11.88 12.87
C ASN A 62 -3.47 12.36 11.65
N PHE A 63 -2.48 13.23 11.83
CA PHE A 63 -1.66 13.76 10.75
C PHE A 63 -0.77 12.70 10.07
N LEU A 64 -0.55 11.55 10.71
CA LEU A 64 0.10 10.40 10.08
C LEU A 64 -0.77 9.73 9.00
N ASN A 65 -2.05 10.10 8.90
CA ASN A 65 -2.93 9.66 7.82
C ASN A 65 -2.93 10.64 6.63
N TRP A 66 -2.09 11.65 6.63
CA TRP A 66 -2.01 12.61 5.54
C TRP A 66 -1.17 12.08 4.36
N PRO A 67 -1.41 12.55 3.13
CA PRO A 67 -0.73 12.06 1.93
C PRO A 67 0.80 12.01 2.01
N PRO A 68 1.51 13.00 2.57
CA PRO A 68 2.96 12.95 2.65
C PRO A 68 3.51 11.79 3.48
N ALA A 69 2.76 11.31 4.48
CA ALA A 69 3.16 10.18 5.31
C ALA A 69 3.27 8.86 4.52
N TYR A 70 2.53 8.75 3.40
CA TYR A 70 2.49 7.58 2.51
C TYR A 70 3.25 7.79 1.19
N ALA A 71 3.98 8.91 1.05
CA ALA A 71 4.71 9.17 -0.18
C ALA A 71 5.75 8.09 -0.52
N SER A 72 6.27 7.36 0.47
CA SER A 72 7.13 6.18 0.24
C SER A 72 6.44 5.07 -0.55
N TRP A 73 5.13 4.84 -0.37
CA TRP A 73 4.39 3.82 -1.11
C TRP A 73 4.23 4.22 -2.58
N PHE A 74 3.88 5.48 -2.82
CA PHE A 74 3.77 6.01 -4.18
C PHE A 74 5.13 6.11 -4.87
N ALA A 75 6.18 6.51 -4.13
CA ALA A 75 7.54 6.54 -4.63
C ALA A 75 8.04 5.14 -5.03
N ALA A 76 7.67 4.08 -4.30
CA ALA A 76 7.97 2.70 -4.69
C ALA A 76 7.36 2.35 -6.06
N GLY A 77 6.11 2.76 -6.32
CA GLY A 77 5.47 2.62 -7.63
C GLY A 77 6.15 3.44 -8.72
N MET A 78 6.53 4.69 -8.42
CA MET A 78 7.26 5.56 -9.35
C MET A 78 8.64 5.01 -9.69
N LEU A 79 9.36 4.42 -8.71
CA LEU A 79 10.63 3.74 -8.95
C LEU A 79 10.47 2.53 -9.86
N LEU A 80 9.45 1.72 -9.65
CA LEU A 80 9.15 0.60 -10.55
C LEU A 80 8.86 1.11 -11.95
N ALA A 81 8.07 2.16 -12.13
CA ALA A 81 7.77 2.77 -13.42
C ALA A 81 9.04 3.30 -14.11
N GLU A 82 9.93 3.99 -13.39
CA GLU A 82 11.20 4.48 -13.94
C GLU A 82 12.11 3.33 -14.38
N TRP A 83 12.13 2.23 -13.63
CA TRP A 83 12.92 1.05 -14.01
C TRP A 83 12.36 0.30 -15.21
N THR A 84 11.07 0.35 -15.50
CA THR A 84 10.52 -0.28 -16.72
C THR A 84 11.09 0.32 -18.00
N VAL A 85 11.41 1.62 -18.00
CA VAL A 85 11.97 2.34 -19.15
C VAL A 85 13.49 2.47 -19.10
N SER A 86 14.12 2.05 -18.00
CA SER A 86 15.56 2.09 -17.81
C SER A 86 16.24 0.86 -18.40
N PRO A 87 17.55 0.94 -18.76
CA PRO A 87 18.31 -0.23 -19.16
C PRO A 87 18.28 -1.34 -18.10
N VAL A 88 18.33 -2.60 -18.56
CA VAL A 88 18.30 -3.76 -17.67
C VAL A 88 19.43 -3.69 -16.64
N GLY A 89 19.06 -3.57 -15.37
CA GLY A 89 19.97 -3.44 -14.23
C GLY A 89 19.68 -4.46 -13.12
N TRP A 90 20.17 -4.15 -11.92
CA TRP A 90 19.97 -4.98 -10.75
C TRP A 90 18.49 -5.19 -10.37
N PRO A 91 17.55 -4.18 -10.51
CA PRO A 91 16.14 -4.41 -10.18
C PRO A 91 15.51 -5.47 -11.07
N HIS A 92 15.82 -5.47 -12.36
CA HIS A 92 15.34 -6.47 -13.31
C HIS A 92 15.88 -7.87 -13.01
N ARG A 93 17.17 -7.96 -12.61
CA ARG A 93 17.77 -9.25 -12.22
C ARG A 93 17.10 -9.80 -10.96
N LEU A 94 16.84 -8.96 -9.97
CA LEU A 94 16.12 -9.34 -8.75
C LEU A 94 14.69 -9.77 -9.05
N ALA A 95 13.96 -9.00 -9.86
CA ALA A 95 12.58 -9.30 -10.24
C ALA A 95 12.43 -10.64 -10.97
N ARG A 96 13.45 -11.06 -11.73
CA ARG A 96 13.49 -12.35 -12.43
C ARG A 96 13.82 -13.55 -11.55
N ASN A 97 14.21 -13.32 -10.29
CA ASN A 97 14.46 -14.39 -9.32
C ASN A 97 13.31 -14.48 -8.31
N PRO A 98 12.28 -15.33 -8.59
CA PRO A 98 11.09 -15.38 -7.78
C PRO A 98 11.35 -15.75 -6.32
N TRP A 99 12.33 -16.62 -6.06
CA TRP A 99 12.67 -17.04 -4.70
C TRP A 99 13.23 -15.89 -3.86
N GLN A 100 14.09 -15.07 -4.46
CA GLN A 100 14.68 -13.92 -3.78
C GLN A 100 13.63 -12.84 -3.55
N ILE A 101 12.87 -12.45 -4.58
CA ILE A 101 11.94 -11.33 -4.49
C ILE A 101 10.76 -11.65 -3.56
N TYR A 102 10.18 -12.86 -3.65
CA TYR A 102 9.12 -13.27 -2.76
C TYR A 102 9.63 -13.59 -1.35
N GLY A 103 10.88 -14.04 -1.21
CA GLY A 103 11.55 -14.14 0.09
C GLY A 103 11.69 -12.78 0.78
N ILE A 104 12.09 -11.74 0.05
CA ILE A 104 12.13 -10.36 0.55
C ILE A 104 10.72 -9.90 0.96
N ALA A 105 9.70 -10.14 0.12
CA ALA A 105 8.31 -9.79 0.45
C ALA A 105 7.85 -10.49 1.73
N LEU A 106 8.14 -11.78 1.89
CA LEU A 106 7.77 -12.56 3.08
C LEU A 106 8.45 -12.03 4.34
N VAL A 107 9.77 -11.78 4.29
CA VAL A 107 10.51 -11.24 5.44
C VAL A 107 9.97 -9.85 5.82
N ALA A 108 9.78 -8.96 4.85
CA ALA A 108 9.20 -7.64 5.10
C ALA A 108 7.78 -7.74 5.69
N TYR A 109 6.97 -8.66 5.19
CA TYR A 109 5.64 -8.93 5.74
C TYR A 109 5.69 -9.41 7.19
N LEU A 110 6.57 -10.37 7.51
CA LEU A 110 6.75 -10.88 8.88
C LEU A 110 7.21 -9.78 9.84
N ILE A 111 8.12 -8.91 9.40
CA ILE A 111 8.52 -7.72 10.18
C ILE A 111 7.33 -6.79 10.40
N SER A 112 6.56 -6.51 9.35
CA SER A 112 5.34 -5.68 9.43
C SER A 112 4.25 -6.30 10.32
N ALA A 113 4.19 -7.62 10.42
CA ALA A 113 3.26 -8.35 11.28
C ALA A 113 3.76 -8.51 12.73
N SER A 114 5.01 -8.14 13.00
CA SER A 114 5.64 -8.27 14.33
C SER A 114 5.32 -7.07 15.25
N PRO A 115 5.59 -7.16 16.55
CA PRO A 115 5.46 -6.03 17.49
C PRO A 115 6.29 -4.81 17.13
N LEU A 116 7.32 -4.94 16.28
CA LEU A 116 8.13 -3.83 15.79
C LEU A 116 7.32 -2.81 14.97
N ALA A 117 6.27 -3.27 14.28
CA ALA A 117 5.37 -2.42 13.50
C ALA A 117 4.21 -1.85 14.34
N GLY A 118 4.17 -2.17 15.63
CA GLY A 118 3.17 -1.68 16.57
C GLY A 118 2.03 -2.64 16.85
N PRO A 119 1.13 -2.23 17.73
CA PRO A 119 0.00 -3.06 18.13
C PRO A 119 -0.99 -3.25 16.97
N LYS A 120 -1.70 -4.38 16.97
CA LYS A 120 -2.71 -4.74 15.96
C LYS A 120 -4.08 -4.08 16.21
N ASN A 121 -4.17 -3.21 17.22
CA ASN A 121 -5.39 -2.48 17.59
C ASN A 121 -5.35 -1.02 17.08
N LEU A 122 -6.40 -0.25 17.42
CA LEU A 122 -6.53 1.17 17.04
C LEU A 122 -5.70 2.14 17.87
N VAL A 123 -4.80 1.63 18.73
CA VAL A 123 -3.88 2.48 19.50
C VAL A 123 -2.92 3.17 18.54
N PRO A 124 -2.69 4.48 18.68
CA PRO A 124 -1.73 5.20 17.85
C PRO A 124 -0.34 4.57 17.93
N ALA A 125 0.26 4.33 16.76
CA ALA A 125 1.61 3.81 16.68
C ALA A 125 2.63 4.88 17.10
N THR A 126 3.72 4.46 17.74
CA THR A 126 4.88 5.33 17.91
C THR A 126 5.51 5.66 16.56
N LEU A 127 6.33 6.70 16.49
CA LEU A 127 7.03 7.06 15.26
C LEU A 127 7.84 5.88 14.68
N GLY A 128 8.59 5.17 15.52
CA GLY A 128 9.37 4.01 15.08
C GLY A 128 8.51 2.91 14.50
N GLN A 129 7.39 2.60 15.14
CA GLN A 129 6.41 1.62 14.65
C GLN A 129 5.77 2.06 13.33
N PHE A 130 5.44 3.36 13.20
CA PHE A 130 4.94 3.92 11.95
C PHE A 130 5.97 3.76 10.82
N VAL A 131 7.23 4.11 11.06
CA VAL A 131 8.32 3.97 10.07
C VAL A 131 8.49 2.51 9.64
N VAL A 132 8.55 1.57 10.59
CA VAL A 132 8.67 0.14 10.28
C VAL A 132 7.49 -0.34 9.45
N ARG A 133 6.27 -0.06 9.88
CA ARG A 133 5.05 -0.49 9.18
C ARG A 133 4.97 0.08 7.76
N THR A 134 5.24 1.37 7.62
CA THR A 134 5.12 2.06 6.32
C THR A 134 6.23 1.63 5.36
N SER A 135 7.48 1.53 5.82
CA SER A 135 8.60 1.09 4.98
C SER A 135 8.48 -0.38 4.59
N MET A 136 8.12 -1.27 5.52
CA MET A 136 7.93 -2.69 5.20
C MET A 136 6.75 -2.90 4.26
N GLY A 137 5.65 -2.15 4.43
CA GLY A 137 4.53 -2.15 3.48
C GLY A 137 4.96 -1.75 2.07
N ALA A 138 5.79 -0.70 1.93
CA ALA A 138 6.34 -0.30 0.63
C ALA A 138 7.21 -1.40 0.00
N VAL A 139 8.06 -2.06 0.81
CA VAL A 139 8.91 -3.18 0.34
C VAL A 139 8.06 -4.36 -0.11
N VAL A 140 7.03 -4.75 0.66
CA VAL A 140 6.11 -5.85 0.28
C VAL A 140 5.44 -5.53 -1.04
N ALA A 141 4.84 -4.35 -1.18
CA ALA A 141 4.15 -3.95 -2.40
C ALA A 141 5.10 -3.91 -3.60
N ALA A 142 6.27 -3.29 -3.46
CA ALA A 142 7.28 -3.24 -4.52
C ALA A 142 7.76 -4.64 -4.92
N ALA A 143 8.03 -5.51 -3.95
CA ALA A 143 8.51 -6.87 -4.21
C ALA A 143 7.46 -7.75 -4.89
N LEU A 144 6.17 -7.59 -4.56
CA LEU A 144 5.09 -8.30 -5.22
C LEU A 144 4.83 -7.79 -6.65
N LEU A 145 4.97 -6.48 -6.88
CA LEU A 145 4.73 -5.87 -8.19
C LEU A 145 5.94 -5.96 -9.14
N ALA A 146 7.16 -5.96 -8.62
CA ALA A 146 8.38 -5.94 -9.44
C ALA A 146 8.44 -7.07 -10.49
N PRO A 147 8.12 -8.34 -10.18
CA PRO A 147 8.10 -9.39 -11.19
C PRO A 147 7.06 -9.16 -12.29
N LEU A 148 5.95 -8.49 -11.94
CA LEU A 148 4.85 -8.24 -12.88
C LEU A 148 5.21 -7.16 -13.91
N VAL A 149 6.01 -6.16 -13.50
CA VAL A 149 6.30 -4.98 -14.33
C VAL A 149 7.72 -4.96 -14.89
N LEU A 150 8.70 -5.64 -14.25
CA LEU A 150 10.11 -5.64 -14.65
C LEU A 150 10.54 -6.94 -15.35
N ASP A 151 9.67 -7.92 -15.47
CA ASP A 151 9.94 -9.12 -16.25
C ASP A 151 9.90 -8.80 -17.76
N ARG A 152 10.18 -9.79 -18.60
CA ARG A 152 10.20 -9.61 -20.04
C ARG A 152 8.86 -9.10 -20.56
N PRO A 153 8.84 -8.06 -21.40
CA PRO A 153 7.59 -7.58 -22.01
C PRO A 153 6.85 -8.71 -22.70
N GLY A 154 5.54 -8.80 -22.45
CA GLY A 154 4.68 -9.81 -23.06
C GLY A 154 4.68 -11.17 -22.38
N THR A 155 5.37 -11.36 -21.23
CA THR A 155 5.25 -12.60 -20.46
C THR A 155 3.87 -12.66 -19.79
N PRO A 156 2.96 -13.56 -20.22
CA PRO A 156 1.64 -13.62 -19.62
C PRO A 156 1.72 -14.23 -18.22
N HIS A 157 1.23 -13.51 -17.22
CA HIS A 157 1.04 -14.06 -15.89
C HIS A 157 -0.14 -15.04 -15.88
N ARG A 158 0.14 -16.34 -15.96
CA ARG A 158 -0.89 -17.39 -16.03
C ARG A 158 -1.90 -17.34 -14.88
N ILE A 159 -1.45 -16.99 -13.69
CA ILE A 159 -2.31 -16.94 -12.50
C ILE A 159 -3.05 -15.59 -12.48
N LEU A 160 -2.33 -14.46 -12.47
CA LEU A 160 -2.95 -13.15 -12.32
C LEU A 160 -3.64 -12.63 -13.59
N GLY A 161 -3.23 -13.11 -14.76
CA GLY A 161 -3.84 -12.76 -16.05
C GLY A 161 -5.05 -13.61 -16.44
N ASN A 162 -5.46 -14.58 -15.62
CA ASN A 162 -6.64 -15.37 -15.94
C ASN A 162 -7.94 -14.55 -15.72
N PRO A 163 -9.04 -14.89 -16.42
CA PRO A 163 -10.29 -14.13 -16.36
C PRO A 163 -10.85 -13.95 -14.94
N VAL A 164 -10.70 -14.95 -14.07
CA VAL A 164 -11.19 -14.89 -12.69
C VAL A 164 -10.42 -13.83 -11.89
N MET A 165 -9.08 -13.84 -11.94
CA MET A 165 -8.24 -12.86 -11.22
C MET A 165 -8.44 -11.45 -11.77
N VAL A 166 -8.59 -11.29 -13.08
CA VAL A 166 -8.91 -9.99 -13.70
C VAL A 166 -10.28 -9.48 -13.24
N THR A 167 -11.28 -10.35 -13.15
CA THR A 167 -12.60 -9.99 -12.64
C THR A 167 -12.56 -9.61 -11.17
N LEU A 168 -11.89 -10.41 -10.32
CA LEU A 168 -11.69 -10.08 -8.91
C LEU A 168 -10.95 -8.74 -8.74
N GLY A 169 -9.95 -8.47 -9.59
CA GLY A 169 -9.25 -7.19 -9.58
C GLY A 169 -10.16 -6.00 -9.92
N ARG A 170 -11.09 -6.16 -10.85
CA ARG A 170 -12.08 -5.12 -11.18
C ARG A 170 -13.06 -4.88 -10.04
N TRP A 171 -13.43 -5.92 -9.31
CA TRP A 171 -14.36 -5.82 -8.18
C TRP A 171 -13.70 -5.36 -6.89
N SER A 172 -12.38 -5.50 -6.77
CA SER A 172 -11.63 -5.20 -5.54
C SER A 172 -11.85 -3.78 -5.02
N TYR A 173 -12.02 -2.81 -5.93
CA TYR A 173 -12.31 -1.43 -5.55
C TYR A 173 -13.69 -1.29 -4.90
N GLY A 174 -14.71 -1.91 -5.46
CA GLY A 174 -16.06 -1.94 -4.87
C GLY A 174 -16.03 -2.58 -3.48
N LEU A 175 -15.36 -3.74 -3.35
CA LEU A 175 -15.15 -4.40 -2.06
C LEU A 175 -14.45 -3.48 -1.05
N PHE A 176 -13.40 -2.77 -1.48
CA PHE A 176 -12.69 -1.83 -0.62
C PHE A 176 -13.59 -0.70 -0.12
N VAL A 177 -14.45 -0.14 -0.96
CA VAL A 177 -15.36 0.94 -0.57
C VAL A 177 -16.43 0.45 0.42
N TRP A 178 -17.00 -0.73 0.18
CA TRP A 178 -18.17 -1.21 0.90
C TRP A 178 -17.88 -2.12 2.09
N HIS A 179 -16.65 -2.69 2.20
CA HIS A 179 -16.37 -3.70 3.23
C HIS A 179 -16.61 -3.25 4.67
N LEU A 180 -16.28 -2.00 5.03
CA LEU A 180 -16.56 -1.52 6.40
C LEU A 180 -18.03 -1.25 6.66
N ALA A 181 -18.78 -0.80 5.65
CA ALA A 181 -20.22 -0.66 5.78
C ALA A 181 -20.86 -2.05 5.97
N ALA A 182 -20.42 -3.04 5.19
CA ALA A 182 -20.85 -4.43 5.36
C ALA A 182 -20.45 -4.98 6.74
N LEU A 183 -19.23 -4.72 7.22
CA LEU A 183 -18.79 -5.14 8.56
C LEU A 183 -19.66 -4.56 9.68
N VAL A 184 -20.03 -3.27 9.59
CA VAL A 184 -20.93 -2.64 10.59
C VAL A 184 -22.30 -3.34 10.63
N MET A 185 -22.77 -3.89 9.52
CA MET A 185 -23.99 -4.69 9.49
C MET A 185 -23.80 -6.11 10.00
N VAL A 186 -22.67 -6.75 9.67
CA VAL A 186 -22.38 -8.15 10.01
C VAL A 186 -22.08 -8.35 11.48
N PHE A 187 -21.29 -7.47 12.11
CA PHE A 187 -20.90 -7.64 13.52
C PHE A 187 -22.10 -7.79 14.49
N PRO A 188 -23.14 -6.95 14.43
CA PRO A 188 -24.32 -7.14 15.27
C PRO A 188 -25.07 -8.45 15.00
N MET A 189 -25.05 -8.92 13.74
CA MET A 189 -25.74 -10.17 13.35
C MET A 189 -25.06 -11.42 13.89
N VAL A 190 -23.72 -11.41 13.94
CA VAL A 190 -22.90 -12.55 14.40
C VAL A 190 -22.63 -12.49 15.90
N GLY A 191 -22.96 -11.36 16.58
CA GLY A 191 -22.71 -11.17 18.00
C GLY A 191 -21.22 -11.05 18.35
N THR A 192 -20.38 -10.74 17.37
CA THR A 192 -18.93 -10.59 17.54
C THR A 192 -18.51 -9.13 17.45
N PHE A 193 -17.39 -8.80 18.11
CA PHE A 193 -16.75 -7.48 18.02
C PHE A 193 -15.53 -7.53 17.13
N MET A 194 -15.09 -6.38 16.64
CA MET A 194 -13.84 -6.26 15.88
C MET A 194 -12.71 -6.97 16.63
N PHE A 195 -11.95 -7.80 15.91
CA PHE A 195 -10.79 -8.58 16.42
C PHE A 195 -11.09 -9.83 17.27
N ASN A 196 -12.33 -10.27 17.35
CA ASN A 196 -12.73 -11.52 18.06
C ASN A 196 -12.96 -12.67 17.06
N GLY A 197 -11.90 -13.29 16.61
CA GLY A 197 -11.82 -14.72 16.22
C GLY A 197 -12.57 -15.25 14.98
N ASP A 198 -13.74 -14.78 14.60
CA ASP A 198 -14.56 -15.37 13.54
C ASP A 198 -14.26 -14.81 12.13
N LEU A 199 -12.95 -14.68 11.82
CA LEU A 199 -12.46 -14.04 10.61
C LEU A 199 -13.07 -14.64 9.32
N ILE A 200 -13.25 -15.95 9.27
CA ILE A 200 -13.77 -16.64 8.06
C ILE A 200 -15.24 -16.28 7.85
N VAL A 201 -16.06 -16.36 8.90
CA VAL A 201 -17.50 -16.04 8.82
C VAL A 201 -17.69 -14.57 8.47
N VAL A 202 -16.98 -13.68 9.14
CA VAL A 202 -17.01 -12.24 8.86
C VAL A 202 -16.56 -11.93 7.44
N PHE A 203 -15.48 -12.57 6.97
CA PHE A 203 -14.97 -12.40 5.61
C PHE A 203 -16.00 -12.85 4.56
N VAL A 204 -16.58 -14.05 4.72
CA VAL A 204 -17.57 -14.58 3.78
C VAL A 204 -18.81 -13.70 3.73
N LEU A 205 -19.39 -13.35 4.90
CA LEU A 205 -20.60 -12.51 4.95
C LEU A 205 -20.32 -11.10 4.40
N THR A 206 -19.18 -10.50 4.74
CA THR A 206 -18.81 -9.18 4.20
C THR A 206 -18.61 -9.21 2.70
N THR A 207 -18.03 -10.29 2.17
CA THR A 207 -17.86 -10.47 0.72
C THR A 207 -19.20 -10.63 0.03
N VAL A 208 -20.10 -11.44 0.57
CA VAL A 208 -21.45 -11.66 0.00
C VAL A 208 -22.30 -10.40 0.03
N LEU A 209 -22.22 -9.59 1.09
CA LEU A 209 -22.97 -8.33 1.20
C LEU A 209 -22.31 -7.17 0.43
N GLY A 210 -21.04 -7.27 0.13
CA GLY A 210 -20.28 -6.25 -0.60
C GLY A 210 -20.35 -6.41 -2.13
N PHE A 211 -20.93 -7.50 -2.61
CA PHE A 211 -21.25 -7.76 -4.02
C PHE A 211 -22.74 -7.55 -4.30
#